data_1ddab0b9e7c9d6900e5e9bdfb5033599
#
_entry.id   1ddab0b9e7c9d6900e5e9bdfb5033599
#
_cell.length_a   1.000
_cell.length_b   1.000
_cell.length_c   1.000
_cell.angle_alpha   90.00
_cell.angle_beta   90.00
_cell.angle_gamma   90.00
#
_symmetry.space_group_name_H-M   'P 1'
#
loop_
_entity.id
_entity.type
_entity.pdbx_description
1 polymer ?
#
loop_
_entity_poly.entity_id
_entity_poly.type
_entity_poly.pdbx_seq_one_letter_code
_entity_poly.pdbx_strand_id
1 'polypeptide(L)'
;MDNSKLNINFHPGPPEYPGIGCYNFAIFKKSKFYGCTAHIMKKKVDTGKIIGVKRFKIRHDISVDKLMQKTYFYMEKLFEEIIEKIKKRDLIYQKIRWKRKPYTRKNFNKLLNIKPYFTKEKIKKIVQATTCSGYSGPYVKISDYKFYLEK
;
A
#
# COMPACT_ATOMS: atom_id res chain seq x y z
N MET A 1 -29.10 1.38 15.24
CA MET A 1 -27.63 1.28 15.07
C MET A 1 -27.01 1.84 16.34
N ASP A 2 -26.31 0.99 17.06
CA ASP A 2 -25.64 1.34 18.30
C ASP A 2 -24.67 2.53 18.03
N ASN A 3 -24.73 3.56 18.90
CA ASN A 3 -23.88 4.75 18.86
C ASN A 3 -22.40 4.45 19.20
N SER A 4 -21.94 3.24 18.96
CA SER A 4 -20.57 2.85 19.15
C SER A 4 -19.68 3.64 18.18
N LYS A 5 -18.60 4.19 18.69
CA LYS A 5 -17.60 4.98 17.97
C LYS A 5 -17.20 4.27 16.67
N LEU A 6 -17.48 4.90 15.54
CA LEU A 6 -17.12 4.38 14.22
C LEU A 6 -15.61 4.57 14.00
N ASN A 7 -14.84 3.49 14.14
CA ASN A 7 -13.40 3.52 13.92
C ASN A 7 -13.10 3.26 12.44
N ILE A 8 -12.65 4.27 11.72
CA ILE A 8 -12.31 4.19 10.30
C ILE A 8 -10.79 4.30 10.14
N ASN A 9 -10.24 3.43 9.30
CA ASN A 9 -8.86 3.54 8.82
C ASN A 9 -8.85 3.92 7.33
N PHE A 10 -7.94 4.84 6.99
CA PHE A 10 -7.62 5.20 5.60
C PHE A 10 -6.31 4.51 5.22
N HIS A 11 -6.42 3.37 4.56
CA HIS A 11 -5.30 2.59 4.09
C HIS A 11 -4.75 3.19 2.79
N PRO A 12 -3.43 3.48 2.69
CA PRO A 12 -2.83 4.08 1.50
C PRO A 12 -2.57 3.06 0.39
N GLY A 13 -3.50 2.17 0.18
CA GLY A 13 -3.48 1.14 -0.86
C GLY A 13 -4.87 0.72 -1.28
N PRO A 14 -5.05 0.28 -2.55
CA PRO A 14 -6.31 -0.28 -2.99
C PRO A 14 -6.49 -1.69 -2.40
N PRO A 15 -7.71 -2.28 -2.49
CA PRO A 15 -8.03 -3.60 -1.92
C PRO A 15 -7.14 -4.76 -2.39
N GLU A 16 -6.37 -4.57 -3.45
CA GLU A 16 -5.38 -5.51 -3.99
C GLU A 16 -4.09 -5.58 -3.17
N TYR A 17 -3.81 -4.54 -2.37
CA TYR A 17 -2.55 -4.39 -1.64
C TYR A 17 -2.75 -4.06 -0.16
N PRO A 18 -3.49 -4.88 0.63
CA PRO A 18 -3.60 -4.70 2.06
C PRO A 18 -2.28 -4.97 2.78
N GLY A 19 -2.06 -4.31 3.91
CA GLY A 19 -0.91 -4.52 4.78
C GLY A 19 0.33 -3.72 4.42
N ILE A 20 1.47 -4.20 4.88
CA ILE A 20 2.76 -3.49 4.80
C ILE A 20 3.34 -3.53 3.39
N GLY A 21 3.89 -2.40 2.94
CA GLY A 21 4.58 -2.29 1.64
C GLY A 21 3.63 -2.24 0.45
N CYS A 22 2.42 -1.73 0.63
CA CYS A 22 1.39 -1.63 -0.41
C CYS A 22 1.89 -0.95 -1.69
N TYR A 23 2.60 0.18 -1.58
CA TYR A 23 3.24 0.88 -2.70
C TYR A 23 4.27 0.01 -3.42
N ASN A 24 5.16 -0.59 -2.61
CA ASN A 24 6.28 -1.38 -3.07
C ASN A 24 5.81 -2.61 -3.87
N PHE A 25 4.82 -3.33 -3.36
CA PHE A 25 4.26 -4.49 -4.07
C PHE A 25 3.52 -4.09 -5.34
N ALA A 26 2.85 -2.93 -5.37
CA ALA A 26 2.18 -2.45 -6.57
C ALA A 26 3.18 -2.10 -7.68
N ILE A 27 4.26 -1.39 -7.35
CA ILE A 27 5.34 -1.07 -8.30
C ILE A 27 6.03 -2.35 -8.78
N PHE A 28 6.42 -3.24 -7.86
CA PHE A 28 7.06 -4.52 -8.19
C PHE A 28 6.22 -5.37 -9.14
N LYS A 29 4.89 -5.37 -8.96
CA LYS A 29 3.94 -6.09 -9.83
C LYS A 29 3.55 -5.32 -11.09
N LYS A 30 4.12 -4.13 -11.32
CA LYS A 30 3.83 -3.28 -12.49
C LYS A 30 2.33 -2.99 -12.65
N SER A 31 1.66 -2.64 -11.54
CA SER A 31 0.24 -2.31 -11.55
C SER A 31 -0.04 -1.10 -12.43
N LYS A 32 -1.10 -1.17 -13.25
CA LYS A 32 -1.54 -0.06 -14.10
C LYS A 32 -2.36 0.96 -13.30
N PHE A 33 -3.03 0.49 -12.24
CA PHE A 33 -3.87 1.31 -11.36
C PHE A 33 -3.43 1.13 -9.91
N TYR A 34 -3.60 2.17 -9.13
CA TYR A 34 -3.40 2.19 -7.70
C TYR A 34 -4.53 2.98 -7.02
N GLY A 35 -4.45 3.20 -5.71
CA GLY A 35 -5.48 3.94 -4.99
C GLY A 35 -5.34 3.87 -3.48
N CYS A 36 -6.39 4.28 -2.79
CA CYS A 36 -6.52 4.21 -1.34
C CYS A 36 -7.89 3.66 -0.95
N THR A 37 -8.01 3.17 0.27
CA THR A 37 -9.20 2.48 0.77
C THR A 37 -9.57 3.00 2.15
N ALA A 38 -10.82 3.46 2.34
CA ALA A 38 -11.41 3.70 3.64
C ALA A 38 -12.19 2.45 4.08
N HIS A 39 -11.95 1.98 5.30
CA HIS A 39 -12.59 0.79 5.82
C HIS A 39 -12.80 0.85 7.33
N ILE A 40 -13.76 0.08 7.84
CA ILE A 40 -13.96 -0.09 9.27
C ILE A 40 -12.78 -0.84 9.88
N MET A 41 -12.24 -0.34 10.98
CA MET A 41 -11.15 -1.02 11.69
C MET A 41 -11.61 -2.33 12.29
N LYS A 42 -10.74 -3.33 12.22
CA LYS A 42 -10.88 -4.61 12.91
C LYS A 42 -9.57 -4.99 13.61
N LYS A 43 -9.61 -5.98 14.48
CA LYS A 43 -8.41 -6.50 15.18
C LYS A 43 -7.29 -6.91 14.21
N LYS A 44 -7.64 -7.47 13.05
CA LYS A 44 -6.67 -7.77 11.97
C LYS A 44 -6.56 -6.57 11.03
N VAL A 45 -5.33 -6.19 10.70
CA VAL A 45 -5.02 -5.07 9.80
C VAL A 45 -5.66 -5.29 8.43
N ASP A 46 -6.26 -4.24 7.88
CA ASP A 46 -6.84 -4.18 6.53
C ASP A 46 -7.73 -5.38 6.18
N THR A 47 -8.68 -5.69 7.08
CA THR A 47 -9.65 -6.78 6.88
C THR A 47 -11.10 -6.35 7.13
N GLY A 48 -11.32 -5.10 7.50
CA GLY A 48 -12.64 -4.57 7.78
C GLY A 48 -13.48 -4.32 6.52
N LYS A 49 -14.78 -4.07 6.73
CA LYS A 49 -15.69 -3.74 5.63
C LYS A 49 -15.27 -2.42 4.98
N ILE A 50 -15.18 -2.41 3.66
CA ILE A 50 -14.79 -1.24 2.87
C ILE A 50 -15.97 -0.29 2.76
N ILE A 51 -15.72 1.00 2.99
CA ILE A 51 -16.70 2.08 2.91
C ILE A 51 -16.39 3.06 1.77
N GLY A 52 -15.14 3.07 1.26
CA GLY A 52 -14.76 3.90 0.14
C GLY A 52 -13.45 3.42 -0.50
N VAL A 53 -13.34 3.60 -1.81
CA VAL A 53 -12.10 3.34 -2.58
C VAL A 53 -11.94 4.43 -3.63
N LYS A 54 -10.79 5.09 -3.66
CA LYS A 54 -10.40 5.93 -4.79
C LYS A 54 -9.29 5.27 -5.58
N ARG A 55 -9.39 5.30 -6.90
CA ARG A 55 -8.43 4.70 -7.82
C ARG A 55 -7.90 5.73 -8.80
N PHE A 56 -6.65 5.55 -9.20
CA PHE A 56 -6.00 6.37 -10.23
C PHE A 56 -5.01 5.54 -11.04
N LYS A 57 -4.76 5.98 -12.26
CA LYS A 57 -3.77 5.37 -13.15
C LYS A 57 -2.36 5.75 -12.71
N ILE A 58 -1.43 4.80 -12.77
CA ILE A 58 -0.01 5.03 -12.50
C ILE A 58 0.84 4.66 -13.71
N ARG A 59 1.98 5.34 -13.82
CA ARG A 59 2.98 5.04 -14.85
C ARG A 59 3.85 3.85 -14.40
N HIS A 60 4.38 3.11 -15.36
CA HIS A 60 5.24 1.94 -15.09
C HIS A 60 6.59 2.31 -14.45
N ASP A 61 7.03 3.56 -14.64
CA ASP A 61 8.30 4.12 -14.15
C ASP A 61 8.16 4.93 -12.85
N ILE A 62 6.98 4.95 -12.24
CA ILE A 62 6.72 5.72 -11.02
C ILE A 62 7.63 5.27 -9.87
N SER A 63 8.23 6.24 -9.15
CA SER A 63 8.95 5.98 -7.90
C SER A 63 8.01 5.80 -6.72
N VAL A 64 8.50 5.19 -5.65
CA VAL A 64 7.72 5.01 -4.39
C VAL A 64 7.30 6.38 -3.85
N ASP A 65 8.21 7.36 -3.78
CA ASP A 65 7.93 8.70 -3.27
C ASP A 65 6.79 9.40 -4.05
N LYS A 66 6.86 9.37 -5.38
CA LYS A 66 5.81 9.96 -6.24
C LYS A 66 4.48 9.23 -6.08
N LEU A 67 4.50 7.90 -5.92
CA LEU A 67 3.28 7.13 -5.69
C LEU A 67 2.67 7.46 -4.33
N MET A 68 3.49 7.62 -3.29
CA MET A 68 3.04 8.05 -1.96
C MET A 68 2.38 9.41 -2.01
N GLN A 69 3.04 10.44 -2.58
CA GLN A 69 2.49 11.80 -2.72
C GLN A 69 1.14 11.78 -3.45
N LYS A 70 1.08 11.09 -4.59
CA LYS A 70 -0.17 10.95 -5.35
C LYS A 70 -1.26 10.26 -4.53
N THR A 71 -0.90 9.24 -3.76
CA THR A 71 -1.86 8.51 -2.93
C THR A 71 -2.41 9.38 -1.81
N TYR A 72 -1.58 10.19 -1.15
CA TYR A 72 -2.02 11.11 -0.10
C TYR A 72 -3.04 12.12 -0.63
N PHE A 73 -2.81 12.70 -1.81
CA PHE A 73 -3.77 13.60 -2.46
C PHE A 73 -5.14 12.93 -2.67
N TYR A 74 -5.16 11.68 -3.16
CA TYR A 74 -6.42 10.96 -3.35
C TYR A 74 -7.03 10.48 -2.03
N MET A 75 -6.21 10.23 -1.02
CA MET A 75 -6.67 9.82 0.31
C MET A 75 -7.36 10.97 1.04
N GLU A 76 -6.84 12.21 0.91
CA GLU A 76 -7.50 13.42 1.39
C GLU A 76 -8.89 13.58 0.77
N LYS A 77 -8.99 13.48 -0.56
CA LYS A 77 -10.28 13.53 -1.25
C LYS A 77 -11.24 12.40 -0.82
N LEU A 78 -10.71 11.21 -0.53
CA LEU A 78 -11.53 10.12 -0.01
C LEU A 78 -11.99 10.42 1.43
N PHE A 79 -11.13 11.02 2.23
CA PHE A 79 -11.47 11.45 3.59
C PHE A 79 -12.63 12.44 3.58
N GLU A 80 -12.54 13.52 2.79
CA GLU A 80 -13.58 14.52 2.64
C GLU A 80 -14.93 13.88 2.25
N GLU A 81 -14.93 13.00 1.24
CA GLU A 81 -16.15 12.29 0.80
C GLU A 81 -16.75 11.41 1.91
N ILE A 82 -15.92 10.73 2.69
CA ILE A 82 -16.41 9.88 3.78
C ILE A 82 -17.00 10.74 4.91
N ILE A 83 -16.36 11.86 5.25
CA ILE A 83 -16.88 12.78 6.26
C ILE A 83 -18.25 13.35 5.84
N GLU A 84 -18.41 13.76 4.59
CA GLU A 84 -19.70 14.26 4.09
C GLU A 84 -20.79 13.18 4.13
N LYS A 85 -20.47 11.93 3.82
CA LYS A 85 -21.41 10.81 3.95
C LYS A 85 -21.81 10.54 5.39
N ILE A 86 -20.86 10.67 6.33
CA ILE A 86 -21.15 10.52 7.77
C ILE A 86 -22.09 11.62 8.24
N LYS A 87 -21.82 12.89 7.88
CA LYS A 87 -22.69 14.04 8.23
C LYS A 87 -24.13 13.84 7.71
N LYS A 88 -24.27 13.34 6.49
CA LYS A 88 -25.56 13.05 5.85
C LYS A 88 -26.22 11.76 6.33
N ARG A 89 -25.58 11.00 7.23
CA ARG A 89 -26.02 9.66 7.67
C ARG A 89 -26.22 8.66 6.53
N ASP A 90 -25.44 8.84 5.43
CA ASP A 90 -25.49 8.05 4.19
C ASP A 90 -24.21 7.22 3.99
N LEU A 91 -23.64 6.71 5.08
CA LEU A 91 -22.47 5.86 5.01
C LEU A 91 -22.86 4.43 4.67
N ILE A 92 -22.52 3.99 3.46
CA ILE A 92 -22.87 2.66 2.95
C ILE A 92 -21.60 1.79 2.80
N TYR A 93 -21.70 0.53 3.22
CA TYR A 93 -20.68 -0.47 2.94
C TYR A 93 -20.62 -0.81 1.46
N GLN A 94 -19.45 -0.76 0.88
CA GLN A 94 -19.29 -1.14 -0.53
C GLN A 94 -19.26 -2.67 -0.69
N LYS A 95 -19.78 -3.17 -1.80
CA LYS A 95 -19.71 -4.60 -2.17
C LYS A 95 -18.29 -5.06 -2.56
N ILE A 96 -17.29 -4.19 -2.40
CA ILE A 96 -15.88 -4.46 -2.69
C ILE A 96 -15.27 -5.23 -1.51
N ARG A 97 -14.44 -6.23 -1.81
CA ARG A 97 -13.72 -7.03 -0.81
C ARG A 97 -12.20 -6.89 -1.00
N TRP A 98 -11.46 -7.07 0.06
CA TRP A 98 -10.02 -7.24 0.02
C TRP A 98 -9.66 -8.44 -0.86
N LYS A 99 -8.74 -8.25 -1.81
CA LYS A 99 -8.41 -9.26 -2.85
C LYS A 99 -7.43 -10.32 -2.36
N ARG A 100 -6.86 -10.13 -1.17
CA ARG A 100 -5.88 -11.05 -0.58
C ARG A 100 -5.74 -10.84 0.93
N LYS A 101 -5.03 -11.76 1.60
CA LYS A 101 -4.53 -11.56 2.97
C LYS A 101 -3.52 -10.41 2.99
N PRO A 102 -3.47 -9.59 4.07
CA PRO A 102 -2.52 -8.49 4.21
C PRO A 102 -1.07 -8.95 4.08
N TYR A 103 -0.26 -8.14 3.41
CA TYR A 103 1.19 -8.32 3.39
C TYR A 103 1.76 -8.07 4.79
N THR A 104 2.67 -8.93 5.21
CA THR A 104 3.35 -8.86 6.51
C THR A 104 4.74 -8.22 6.36
N ARG A 105 5.35 -7.85 7.50
CA ARG A 105 6.76 -7.41 7.54
C ARG A 105 7.68 -8.46 6.92
N LYS A 106 7.42 -9.76 7.16
CA LYS A 106 8.17 -10.86 6.56
C LYS A 106 8.10 -10.86 5.03
N ASN A 107 6.92 -10.57 4.46
CA ASN A 107 6.78 -10.45 3.01
C ASN A 107 7.58 -9.26 2.46
N PHE A 108 7.51 -8.12 3.14
CA PHE A 108 8.23 -6.92 2.75
C PHE A 108 9.76 -7.12 2.83
N ASN A 109 10.26 -7.70 3.93
CA ASN A 109 11.67 -8.01 4.08
C ASN A 109 12.19 -8.99 3.01
N LYS A 110 11.34 -9.94 2.55
CA LYS A 110 11.69 -10.79 1.41
C LYS A 110 11.82 -10.01 0.11
N LEU A 111 11.00 -8.98 -0.10
CA LEU A 111 11.10 -8.12 -1.27
C LEU A 111 12.38 -7.27 -1.26
N LEU A 112 12.77 -6.76 -0.09
CA LEU A 112 14.00 -5.95 0.07
C LEU A 112 15.29 -6.75 -0.14
N ASN A 113 15.27 -8.06 0.08
CA ASN A 113 16.47 -8.91 0.07
C ASN A 113 16.80 -9.36 -1.35
N ILE A 114 17.78 -8.73 -2.00
CA ILE A 114 18.34 -9.11 -3.30
C ILE A 114 19.21 -10.36 -3.11
N LYS A 115 19.03 -11.34 -3.99
CA LYS A 115 19.85 -12.57 -4.01
C LYS A 115 20.85 -12.52 -5.19
N PRO A 116 22.08 -13.05 -5.02
CA PRO A 116 23.09 -13.02 -6.07
C PRO A 116 22.66 -13.67 -7.40
N TYR A 117 21.76 -14.66 -7.32
CA TYR A 117 21.24 -15.38 -8.49
C TYR A 117 20.02 -14.71 -9.16
N PHE A 118 19.60 -13.52 -8.71
CA PHE A 118 18.50 -12.81 -9.38
C PHE A 118 18.97 -12.20 -10.68
N THR A 119 18.10 -12.24 -11.71
CA THR A 119 18.38 -11.60 -13.00
C THR A 119 18.45 -10.08 -12.87
N LYS A 120 19.16 -9.44 -13.80
CA LYS A 120 19.28 -7.97 -13.88
C LYS A 120 17.90 -7.29 -13.86
N GLU A 121 16.93 -7.83 -14.61
CA GLU A 121 15.56 -7.31 -14.70
C GLU A 121 14.84 -7.39 -13.35
N LYS A 122 15.02 -8.51 -12.63
CA LYS A 122 14.42 -8.69 -11.30
C LYS A 122 15.03 -7.73 -10.29
N ILE A 123 16.33 -7.54 -10.32
CA ILE A 123 17.05 -6.58 -9.47
C ILE A 123 16.54 -5.16 -9.74
N LYS A 124 16.46 -4.73 -11.02
CA LYS A 124 15.92 -3.41 -11.39
C LYS A 124 14.50 -3.20 -10.83
N LYS A 125 13.62 -4.19 -10.95
CA LYS A 125 12.26 -4.12 -10.38
C LYS A 125 12.25 -3.97 -8.86
N ILE A 126 13.13 -4.69 -8.15
CA ILE A 126 13.25 -4.59 -6.69
C ILE A 126 13.73 -3.20 -6.32
N VAL A 127 14.81 -2.72 -6.95
CA VAL A 127 15.37 -1.38 -6.70
C VAL A 127 14.30 -0.30 -6.91
N GLN A 128 13.63 -0.29 -8.07
CA GLN A 128 12.55 0.66 -8.34
C GLN A 128 11.44 0.60 -7.28
N ALA A 129 11.05 -0.60 -6.87
CA ALA A 129 9.94 -0.82 -5.96
C ALA A 129 10.28 -0.57 -4.48
N THR A 130 11.56 -0.48 -4.12
CA THR A 130 11.97 -0.45 -2.71
C THR A 130 12.89 0.71 -2.36
N THR A 131 13.31 1.52 -3.34
CA THR A 131 14.04 2.76 -3.08
C THR A 131 13.04 3.87 -2.76
N CYS A 132 13.16 4.45 -1.56
CA CYS A 132 12.30 5.51 -1.05
C CYS A 132 13.13 6.45 -0.17
N SER A 133 12.85 7.75 -0.23
CA SER A 133 13.53 8.76 0.57
C SER A 133 13.28 8.53 2.06
N GLY A 134 14.33 8.63 2.89
CA GLY A 134 14.24 8.45 4.34
C GLY A 134 14.11 7.01 4.83
N TYR A 135 14.20 6.02 3.95
CA TYR A 135 14.14 4.60 4.32
C TYR A 135 15.33 3.84 3.76
N SER A 136 15.79 2.84 4.54
CA SER A 136 16.78 1.90 4.04
C SER A 136 16.24 1.16 2.83
N GLY A 137 16.99 1.18 1.72
CA GLY A 137 16.63 0.55 0.47
C GLY A 137 16.75 -0.97 0.48
N PRO A 138 16.78 -1.59 -0.71
CA PRO A 138 17.03 -3.01 -0.84
C PRO A 138 18.47 -3.35 -0.40
N TYR A 139 18.69 -4.59 0.01
CA TYR A 139 19.98 -5.06 0.51
C TYR A 139 20.34 -6.45 -0.01
N VAL A 140 21.64 -6.73 -0.02
CA VAL A 140 22.19 -8.09 -0.14
C VAL A 140 22.60 -8.57 1.24
N LYS A 141 22.25 -9.81 1.60
CA LYS A 141 22.71 -10.44 2.83
C LYS A 141 23.83 -11.43 2.52
N ILE A 142 25.00 -11.22 3.14
CA ILE A 142 26.16 -12.14 3.11
C ILE A 142 26.43 -12.53 4.56
N SER A 143 26.34 -13.82 4.87
CA SER A 143 26.32 -14.32 6.25
C SER A 143 25.27 -13.58 7.08
N ASP A 144 25.64 -12.91 8.15
CA ASP A 144 24.72 -12.14 9.00
C ASP A 144 24.69 -10.64 8.69
N TYR A 145 25.54 -10.17 7.78
CA TYR A 145 25.65 -8.75 7.41
C TYR A 145 24.72 -8.37 6.28
N LYS A 146 24.15 -7.17 6.36
CA LYS A 146 23.33 -6.57 5.32
C LYS A 146 24.07 -5.40 4.69
N PHE A 147 24.23 -5.47 3.38
CA PHE A 147 24.80 -4.40 2.57
C PHE A 147 23.66 -3.72 1.80
N TYR A 148 23.38 -2.48 2.16
CA TYR A 148 22.29 -1.71 1.55
C TYR A 148 22.78 -1.04 0.27
N LEU A 149 21.88 -0.92 -0.71
CA LEU A 149 22.15 -0.16 -1.91
C LEU A 149 22.08 1.33 -1.58
N GLU A 150 23.19 2.02 -1.72
CA GLU A 150 23.21 3.49 -1.66
C GLU A 150 22.63 4.10 -2.95
N LYS A 151 22.07 5.31 -2.81
CA LYS A 151 21.49 6.08 -3.94
C LYS A 151 22.60 6.82 -4.69
#